data_91664237bed1ce7151bc4f3d5c5ca91c
#
_entry.id   91664237bed1ce7151bc4f3d5c5ca91c
#
_cell.length_a   1.000
_cell.length_b   1.000
_cell.length_c   1.000
_cell.angle_alpha   90.00
_cell.angle_beta   90.00
_cell.angle_gamma   90.00
#
_symmetry.space_group_name_H-M   'P 1'
#
loop_
_entity.id
_entity.type
_entity.pdbx_description
1 polymer ?
#
loop_
_entity_poly.entity_id
_entity_poly.type
_entity_poly.pdbx_seq_one_letter_code
_entity_poly.pdbx_strand_id
1 'polypeptide(L)'
;MSERDITLRDGRTLHVYDDADPNGNVVVEHHGTPGCGVSYAPDVELARERGLRVVSYDRAGYGGSTAKPGRSVADVAADIEDVAVALGVERFVTLGGSGGCPHSFACGALLGGRCIASGAVASPAPWGVEGLDWLAGQGEQNVEEWNAALQGPEVLEGFLEPMAEEIRAATPEQIIEVLESLLPPVDRAVLTGDRAKHAKRNFEGALASGIEGWRDDDLAFTKHWGFELDDIGVPTLLWQGRQDKMVPPAHGEWLAERIPGVEAHISDEDGHLSIAVGRLGEIYDWAAGQF
;
A
#
# COMPACT_ATOMS: atom_id res chain seq x y z
N MET A 1 12.39 14.60 2.95
CA MET A 1 10.96 14.97 2.95
C MET A 1 10.65 15.79 4.18
N SER A 2 9.71 16.72 4.11
CA SER A 2 9.15 17.42 5.26
C SER A 2 7.97 16.63 5.83
N GLU A 3 7.78 16.72 7.15
CA GLU A 3 6.68 16.06 7.86
C GLU A 3 5.70 17.11 8.37
N ARG A 4 4.40 16.81 8.35
CA ARG A 4 3.38 17.70 8.91
C ARG A 4 2.12 16.94 9.28
N ASP A 5 1.41 17.45 10.27
CA ASP A 5 0.09 16.99 10.64
C ASP A 5 -0.97 17.81 9.90
N ILE A 6 -1.92 17.14 9.27
CA ILE A 6 -3.09 17.75 8.62
C ILE A 6 -4.33 17.38 9.42
N THR A 7 -5.09 18.39 9.84
CA THR A 7 -6.41 18.18 10.44
C THR A 7 -7.43 17.93 9.34
N LEU A 8 -8.03 16.75 9.34
CA LEU A 8 -9.06 16.36 8.39
C LEU A 8 -10.42 17.00 8.74
N ARG A 9 -11.34 17.02 7.77
CA ARG A 9 -12.71 17.58 7.92
C ARG A 9 -13.52 16.94 9.05
N ASP A 10 -13.20 15.70 9.44
CA ASP A 10 -13.85 14.98 10.54
C ASP A 10 -13.16 15.17 11.90
N GLY A 11 -12.12 15.99 11.96
CA GLY A 11 -11.38 16.34 13.17
C GLY A 11 -10.21 15.39 13.49
N ARG A 12 -10.01 14.30 12.74
CA ARG A 12 -8.83 13.45 12.87
C ARG A 12 -7.57 14.18 12.39
N THR A 13 -6.41 13.71 12.83
CA THR A 13 -5.11 14.12 12.32
C THR A 13 -4.58 13.05 11.37
N LEU A 14 -4.06 13.47 10.22
CA LEU A 14 -3.28 12.63 9.32
C LEU A 14 -1.84 13.13 9.27
N HIS A 15 -0.89 12.24 9.55
CA HIS A 15 0.54 12.54 9.46
C HIS A 15 1.00 12.34 8.02
N VAL A 16 1.59 13.38 7.43
CA VAL A 16 1.93 13.44 5.99
C VAL A 16 3.40 13.75 5.79
N TYR A 17 4.01 13.04 4.86
CA TYR A 17 5.37 13.24 4.38
C TYR A 17 5.33 13.83 2.98
N ASP A 18 6.05 14.90 2.75
CA ASP A 18 6.01 15.66 1.50
C ASP A 18 7.42 15.96 1.02
N ASP A 19 7.75 15.57 -0.18
CA ASP A 19 9.01 15.91 -0.83
C ASP A 19 9.15 17.43 -1.04
N ALA A 20 8.01 18.14 -1.10
CA ALA A 20 7.92 19.59 -1.17
C ALA A 20 8.59 20.24 -2.40
N ASP A 21 8.81 19.48 -3.49
CA ASP A 21 9.22 20.08 -4.76
C ASP A 21 8.05 20.91 -5.33
N PRO A 22 8.17 22.26 -5.40
CA PRO A 22 7.07 23.11 -5.82
C PRO A 22 6.73 22.95 -7.32
N ASN A 23 7.61 22.36 -8.10
CA ASN A 23 7.46 22.17 -9.55
C ASN A 23 7.12 20.73 -9.92
N GLY A 24 7.18 19.81 -8.97
CA GLY A 24 6.93 18.38 -9.22
C GLY A 24 5.44 18.08 -9.38
N ASN A 25 5.13 17.22 -10.34
CA ASN A 25 3.81 16.61 -10.49
C ASN A 25 3.55 15.65 -9.32
N VAL A 26 2.41 15.79 -8.65
CA VAL A 26 2.19 15.09 -7.39
C VAL A 26 1.81 13.64 -7.60
N VAL A 27 2.55 12.74 -6.94
CA VAL A 27 2.22 11.33 -6.75
C VAL A 27 1.90 11.11 -5.27
N VAL A 28 0.69 10.62 -5.00
CA VAL A 28 0.29 10.19 -3.65
C VAL A 28 0.56 8.70 -3.51
N GLU A 29 1.43 8.34 -2.56
CA GLU A 29 1.80 6.95 -2.31
C GLU A 29 1.06 6.37 -1.09
N HIS A 30 0.45 5.21 -1.30
CA HIS A 30 -0.23 4.43 -0.27
C HIS A 30 0.67 3.28 0.17
N HIS A 31 1.09 3.31 1.43
CA HIS A 31 1.93 2.25 2.01
C HIS A 31 1.21 0.90 2.12
N GLY A 32 1.97 -0.20 2.18
CA GLY A 32 1.47 -1.56 2.41
C GLY A 32 0.89 -1.77 3.81
N THR A 33 0.56 -3.01 4.13
CA THR A 33 -0.02 -3.41 5.43
C THR A 33 0.84 -4.52 6.04
N PRO A 34 1.38 -4.34 7.27
CA PRO A 34 1.52 -3.04 7.93
C PRO A 34 2.59 -2.17 7.28
N GLY A 35 2.44 -0.85 7.39
CA GLY A 35 3.40 0.11 6.87
C GLY A 35 3.16 1.53 7.38
N CYS A 36 4.03 2.46 7.01
CA CYS A 36 3.87 3.88 7.27
C CYS A 36 4.34 4.72 6.08
N GLY A 37 4.09 6.02 6.11
CA GLY A 37 4.40 6.95 5.02
C GLY A 37 5.89 7.26 4.83
N VAL A 38 6.78 6.72 5.65
CA VAL A 38 8.23 6.97 5.52
C VAL A 38 8.75 6.35 4.22
N SER A 39 9.06 7.18 3.23
CA SER A 39 9.57 6.74 1.92
C SER A 39 11.08 6.46 1.98
N TYR A 40 11.57 5.56 1.11
CA TYR A 40 12.99 5.30 0.94
C TYR A 40 13.64 6.43 0.13
N ALA A 41 14.65 7.11 0.68
CA ALA A 41 15.21 8.30 0.06
C ALA A 41 15.70 8.12 -1.38
N PRO A 42 16.35 7.02 -1.78
CA PRO A 42 16.70 6.77 -3.17
C PRO A 42 15.49 6.66 -4.11
N ASP A 43 14.35 6.13 -3.62
CA ASP A 43 13.13 6.00 -4.44
C ASP A 43 12.49 7.39 -4.65
N VAL A 44 12.51 8.25 -3.63
CA VAL A 44 12.09 9.67 -3.76
C VAL A 44 12.96 10.43 -4.76
N GLU A 45 14.28 10.21 -4.75
CA GLU A 45 15.18 10.82 -5.73
C GLU A 45 14.89 10.33 -7.16
N LEU A 46 14.63 9.03 -7.30
CA LEU A 46 14.22 8.44 -8.60
C LEU A 46 12.92 9.05 -9.14
N ALA A 47 11.97 9.35 -8.26
CA ALA A 47 10.74 10.07 -8.61
C ALA A 47 11.03 11.51 -9.04
N ARG A 48 11.87 12.22 -8.28
CA ARG A 48 12.28 13.60 -8.56
C ARG A 48 12.99 13.75 -9.90
N GLU A 49 13.86 12.80 -10.28
CA GLU A 49 14.50 12.76 -11.59
C GLU A 49 13.49 12.73 -12.75
N ARG A 50 12.24 12.32 -12.50
CA ARG A 50 11.11 12.26 -13.44
C ARG A 50 10.14 13.43 -13.30
N GLY A 51 10.50 14.44 -12.52
CA GLY A 51 9.64 15.60 -12.27
C GLY A 51 8.44 15.29 -11.39
N LEU A 52 8.51 14.22 -10.60
CA LEU A 52 7.47 13.85 -9.66
C LEU A 52 7.76 14.39 -8.25
N ARG A 53 6.72 14.80 -7.54
CA ARG A 53 6.72 15.15 -6.12
C ARG A 53 5.98 14.05 -5.35
N VAL A 54 6.70 13.33 -4.52
CA VAL A 54 6.14 12.27 -3.69
C VAL A 54 5.47 12.87 -2.46
N VAL A 55 4.21 12.53 -2.26
CA VAL A 55 3.43 12.77 -1.05
C VAL A 55 2.99 11.42 -0.52
N SER A 56 3.39 11.08 0.69
CA SER A 56 3.00 9.86 1.39
C SER A 56 2.43 10.22 2.76
N TYR A 57 1.84 9.28 3.46
CA TYR A 57 1.17 9.53 4.73
C TYR A 57 1.04 8.24 5.54
N ASP A 58 0.90 8.39 6.84
CA ASP A 58 0.49 7.29 7.70
C ASP A 58 -1.03 7.12 7.57
N ARG A 59 -1.50 5.97 7.06
CA ARG A 59 -2.95 5.68 6.96
C ARG A 59 -3.57 5.69 8.37
N ALA A 60 -4.87 5.94 8.47
CA ALA A 60 -5.59 6.02 9.75
C ALA A 60 -5.26 4.85 10.69
N GLY A 61 -4.78 5.16 11.89
CA GLY A 61 -4.37 4.20 12.91
C GLY A 61 -2.90 3.76 12.87
N TYR A 62 -2.14 4.21 11.86
CA TYR A 62 -0.70 4.00 11.79
C TYR A 62 0.08 5.25 12.22
N GLY A 63 1.29 5.03 12.71
CA GLY A 63 2.27 6.09 12.99
C GLY A 63 1.72 7.27 13.75
N GLY A 64 1.78 8.46 13.16
CA GLY A 64 1.27 9.72 13.72
C GLY A 64 -0.20 9.99 13.45
N SER A 65 -0.91 9.11 12.73
CA SER A 65 -2.30 9.35 12.31
C SER A 65 -3.35 8.82 13.28
N THR A 66 -4.41 9.62 13.49
CA THR A 66 -5.55 9.22 14.31
C THR A 66 -6.26 7.99 13.72
N ALA A 67 -6.57 7.00 14.54
CA ALA A 67 -7.32 5.81 14.13
C ALA A 67 -8.75 6.15 13.68
N LYS A 68 -9.29 5.33 12.75
CA LYS A 68 -10.69 5.35 12.31
C LYS A 68 -11.25 3.92 12.37
N PRO A 69 -11.64 3.46 13.56
CA PRO A 69 -12.15 2.10 13.73
C PRO A 69 -13.37 1.83 12.83
N GLY A 70 -13.38 0.64 12.21
CA GLY A 70 -14.47 0.23 11.34
C GLY A 70 -14.50 0.89 9.96
N ARG A 71 -13.41 1.57 9.57
CA ARG A 71 -13.26 2.13 8.22
C ARG A 71 -13.38 1.06 7.13
N SER A 72 -13.82 1.49 5.98
CA SER A 72 -13.70 0.76 4.71
C SER A 72 -12.46 1.22 3.95
N VAL A 73 -12.11 0.51 2.88
CA VAL A 73 -11.05 0.94 1.94
C VAL A 73 -11.41 2.30 1.30
N ALA A 74 -12.68 2.52 0.95
CA ALA A 74 -13.17 3.76 0.34
C ALA A 74 -12.98 5.01 1.20
N ASP A 75 -12.92 4.85 2.52
CA ASP A 75 -12.77 6.00 3.44
C ASP A 75 -11.50 6.82 3.22
N VAL A 76 -10.46 6.21 2.64
CA VAL A 76 -9.20 6.90 2.30
C VAL A 76 -9.41 8.03 1.31
N ALA A 77 -10.39 7.94 0.43
CA ALA A 77 -10.63 8.97 -0.59
C ALA A 77 -10.90 10.35 0.04
N ALA A 78 -11.72 10.39 1.11
CA ALA A 78 -11.97 11.63 1.85
C ALA A 78 -10.70 12.17 2.54
N ASP A 79 -9.88 11.28 3.11
CA ASP A 79 -8.63 11.64 3.76
C ASP A 79 -7.65 12.26 2.74
N ILE A 80 -7.49 11.66 1.56
CA ILE A 80 -6.60 12.14 0.49
C ILE A 80 -7.14 13.44 -0.16
N GLU A 81 -8.45 13.59 -0.26
CA GLU A 81 -9.02 14.86 -0.71
C GLU A 81 -8.67 16.02 0.24
N ASP A 82 -8.74 15.79 1.55
CA ASP A 82 -8.34 16.78 2.55
C ASP A 82 -6.83 17.08 2.50
N VAL A 83 -5.99 16.07 2.29
CA VAL A 83 -4.55 16.25 2.06
C VAL A 83 -4.29 17.11 0.82
N ALA A 84 -4.93 16.79 -0.30
CA ALA A 84 -4.77 17.53 -1.54
C ALA A 84 -5.18 19.01 -1.37
N VAL A 85 -6.29 19.28 -0.68
CA VAL A 85 -6.73 20.64 -0.36
C VAL A 85 -5.72 21.37 0.53
N ALA A 86 -5.24 20.74 1.59
CA ALA A 86 -4.28 21.34 2.53
C ALA A 86 -2.92 21.64 1.88
N LEU A 87 -2.51 20.85 0.88
CA LEU A 87 -1.27 21.04 0.13
C LEU A 87 -1.43 21.93 -1.12
N GLY A 88 -2.65 22.36 -1.45
CA GLY A 88 -2.93 23.13 -2.67
C GLY A 88 -2.74 22.32 -3.96
N VAL A 89 -2.93 20.99 -3.89
CA VAL A 89 -2.78 20.07 -5.02
C VAL A 89 -4.11 19.96 -5.76
N GLU A 90 -4.13 20.38 -7.03
CA GLU A 90 -5.32 20.30 -7.87
C GLU A 90 -5.51 18.92 -8.50
N ARG A 91 -4.41 18.29 -8.95
CA ARG A 91 -4.41 16.99 -9.59
C ARG A 91 -3.24 16.16 -9.10
N PHE A 92 -3.43 14.85 -9.00
CA PHE A 92 -2.37 13.91 -8.62
C PHE A 92 -2.57 12.54 -9.28
N VAL A 93 -1.49 11.80 -9.41
CA VAL A 93 -1.49 10.35 -9.65
C VAL A 93 -1.42 9.66 -8.29
N THR A 94 -2.05 8.52 -8.14
CA THR A 94 -1.97 7.71 -6.94
C THR A 94 -1.25 6.39 -7.22
N LEU A 95 -0.37 5.96 -6.30
CA LEU A 95 0.33 4.68 -6.39
C LEU A 95 0.15 3.91 -5.09
N GLY A 96 -0.13 2.62 -5.17
CA GLY A 96 -0.21 1.73 -4.02
C GLY A 96 0.70 0.51 -4.17
N GLY A 97 1.32 0.08 -3.07
CA GLY A 97 2.01 -1.20 -2.96
C GLY A 97 1.28 -2.13 -2.00
N SER A 98 1.10 -3.43 -2.37
CA SER A 98 0.49 -4.41 -1.46
C SER A 98 -0.88 -3.92 -0.93
N GLY A 99 -1.09 -3.92 0.40
CA GLY A 99 -2.29 -3.36 1.04
C GLY A 99 -2.57 -1.88 0.74
N GLY A 100 -1.64 -1.14 0.11
CA GLY A 100 -1.87 0.22 -0.38
C GLY A 100 -2.66 0.27 -1.69
N CYS A 101 -2.66 -0.81 -2.47
CA CYS A 101 -3.29 -0.84 -3.79
C CYS A 101 -4.81 -0.64 -3.77
N PRO A 102 -5.59 -1.31 -2.90
CA PRO A 102 -7.02 -1.05 -2.77
C PRO A 102 -7.33 0.42 -2.49
N HIS A 103 -6.47 1.10 -1.72
CA HIS A 103 -6.61 2.52 -1.41
C HIS A 103 -6.29 3.42 -2.62
N SER A 104 -5.31 3.01 -3.46
CA SER A 104 -5.06 3.67 -4.74
C SER A 104 -6.27 3.53 -5.68
N PHE A 105 -6.85 2.35 -5.79
CA PHE A 105 -8.08 2.12 -6.55
C PHE A 105 -9.26 2.96 -6.04
N ALA A 106 -9.43 3.06 -4.72
CA ALA A 106 -10.46 3.92 -4.12
C ALA A 106 -10.32 5.38 -4.55
N CYS A 107 -9.10 5.91 -4.59
CA CYS A 107 -8.86 7.26 -5.11
C CYS A 107 -9.22 7.38 -6.60
N GLY A 108 -8.86 6.39 -7.42
CA GLY A 108 -9.20 6.35 -8.85
C GLY A 108 -10.70 6.26 -9.12
N ALA A 109 -11.44 5.55 -8.25
CA ALA A 109 -12.90 5.40 -8.36
C ALA A 109 -13.66 6.63 -7.85
N LEU A 110 -13.22 7.24 -6.73
CA LEU A 110 -14.01 8.20 -5.98
C LEU A 110 -13.55 9.66 -6.14
N LEU A 111 -12.33 9.90 -6.62
CA LEU A 111 -11.74 11.23 -6.74
C LEU A 111 -11.43 11.63 -8.19
N GLY A 112 -12.20 11.16 -9.17
CA GLY A 112 -11.97 11.38 -10.60
C GLY A 112 -11.88 12.84 -11.07
N GLY A 113 -12.16 13.82 -10.20
CA GLY A 113 -11.90 15.24 -10.46
C GLY A 113 -10.47 15.68 -10.12
N ARG A 114 -9.76 14.94 -9.28
CA ARG A 114 -8.39 15.22 -8.81
C ARG A 114 -7.41 14.09 -9.06
N CYS A 115 -7.81 12.85 -8.79
CA CYS A 115 -7.04 11.67 -9.13
C CYS A 115 -7.12 11.47 -10.65
N ILE A 116 -5.98 11.59 -11.35
CA ILE A 116 -5.92 11.50 -12.81
C ILE A 116 -5.44 10.16 -13.32
N ALA A 117 -4.82 9.35 -12.46
CA ALA A 117 -4.44 7.98 -12.75
C ALA A 117 -4.17 7.20 -11.45
N SER A 118 -4.31 5.88 -11.48
CA SER A 118 -4.13 4.97 -10.35
C SER A 118 -3.17 3.84 -10.70
N GLY A 119 -2.14 3.63 -9.89
CA GLY A 119 -1.19 2.52 -10.06
C GLY A 119 -1.19 1.58 -8.86
N ALA A 120 -1.04 0.30 -9.12
CA ALA A 120 -1.01 -0.76 -8.13
C ALA A 120 0.12 -1.75 -8.39
N VAL A 121 0.84 -2.10 -7.32
CA VAL A 121 1.96 -3.07 -7.37
C VAL A 121 1.72 -4.16 -6.34
N ALA A 122 1.59 -5.39 -6.79
CA ALA A 122 1.33 -6.57 -5.97
C ALA A 122 0.01 -6.45 -5.16
N SER A 123 -1.10 -6.18 -5.87
CA SER A 123 -2.40 -5.86 -5.28
C SER A 123 -3.20 -7.09 -4.88
N PRO A 124 -3.76 -7.15 -3.64
CA PRO A 124 -4.86 -8.06 -3.36
C PRO A 124 -6.09 -7.68 -4.20
N ALA A 125 -6.90 -8.69 -4.55
CA ALA A 125 -8.25 -8.52 -5.08
C ALA A 125 -9.26 -8.39 -3.92
N PRO A 126 -10.50 -7.91 -4.17
CA PRO A 126 -11.53 -7.87 -3.14
C PRO A 126 -11.80 -9.27 -2.56
N TRP A 127 -12.12 -9.32 -1.27
CA TRP A 127 -12.42 -10.59 -0.59
C TRP A 127 -13.71 -11.23 -1.10
N GLY A 128 -13.70 -12.56 -1.23
CA GLY A 128 -14.90 -13.35 -1.51
C GLY A 128 -15.43 -13.22 -2.93
N VAL A 129 -14.66 -12.68 -3.85
CA VAL A 129 -15.05 -12.56 -5.26
C VAL A 129 -15.10 -13.91 -5.97
N GLU A 130 -16.01 -14.03 -6.92
CA GLU A 130 -16.17 -15.25 -7.71
C GLU A 130 -14.94 -15.50 -8.61
N GLY A 131 -14.52 -16.76 -8.67
CA GLY A 131 -13.43 -17.21 -9.55
C GLY A 131 -12.03 -17.01 -8.99
N LEU A 132 -11.88 -16.59 -7.73
CA LEU A 132 -10.60 -16.47 -7.04
C LEU A 132 -10.62 -17.25 -5.72
N ASP A 133 -9.74 -18.24 -5.58
CA ASP A 133 -9.40 -18.78 -4.27
C ASP A 133 -8.39 -17.83 -3.61
N TRP A 134 -8.92 -16.95 -2.76
CA TRP A 134 -8.20 -15.77 -2.24
C TRP A 134 -6.96 -16.12 -1.42
N LEU A 135 -6.97 -17.26 -0.70
CA LEU A 135 -5.85 -17.71 0.14
C LEU A 135 -4.86 -18.62 -0.59
N ALA A 136 -5.23 -19.14 -1.75
CA ALA A 136 -4.41 -20.11 -2.46
C ALA A 136 -3.05 -19.53 -2.90
N GLY A 137 -1.98 -20.16 -2.46
CA GLY A 137 -0.61 -19.77 -2.81
C GLY A 137 0.03 -18.74 -1.89
N GLN A 138 -0.68 -18.21 -0.90
CA GLN A 138 -0.11 -17.36 0.14
C GLN A 138 0.81 -18.14 1.08
N GLY A 139 1.78 -17.46 1.68
CA GLY A 139 2.59 -18.02 2.77
C GLY A 139 1.76 -18.29 4.01
N GLU A 140 2.20 -19.23 4.83
CA GLU A 140 1.44 -19.74 5.99
C GLU A 140 1.04 -18.62 6.96
N GLN A 141 1.93 -17.68 7.23
CA GLN A 141 1.67 -16.55 8.12
C GLN A 141 0.47 -15.71 7.65
N ASN A 142 0.39 -15.38 6.35
CA ASN A 142 -0.75 -14.63 5.81
C ASN A 142 -2.05 -15.44 5.87
N VAL A 143 -1.99 -16.76 5.60
CA VAL A 143 -3.18 -17.63 5.72
C VAL A 143 -3.72 -17.61 7.15
N GLU A 144 -2.85 -17.66 8.15
CA GLU A 144 -3.24 -17.57 9.57
C GLU A 144 -3.83 -16.20 9.92
N GLU A 145 -3.19 -15.11 9.47
CA GLU A 145 -3.64 -13.74 9.65
C GLU A 145 -5.05 -13.51 9.11
N TRP A 146 -5.29 -13.89 7.84
CA TRP A 146 -6.62 -13.76 7.23
C TRP A 146 -7.68 -14.62 7.89
N ASN A 147 -7.34 -15.84 8.31
CA ASN A 147 -8.25 -16.68 9.07
C ASN A 147 -8.58 -16.06 10.45
N ALA A 148 -7.66 -15.35 11.08
CA ALA A 148 -7.92 -14.61 12.31
C ALA A 148 -8.81 -13.38 12.04
N ALA A 149 -8.54 -12.62 10.96
CA ALA A 149 -9.35 -11.46 10.55
C ALA A 149 -10.82 -11.83 10.30
N LEU A 150 -11.07 -12.98 9.67
CA LEU A 150 -12.42 -13.49 9.42
C LEU A 150 -13.19 -13.89 10.70
N GLN A 151 -12.48 -14.19 11.77
CA GLN A 151 -13.10 -14.50 13.08
C GLN A 151 -13.42 -13.25 13.91
N GLY A 152 -12.93 -12.10 13.48
CA GLY A 152 -13.22 -10.81 14.06
C GLY A 152 -12.05 -10.18 14.84
N PRO A 153 -12.25 -8.94 15.32
CA PRO A 153 -11.16 -8.11 15.82
C PRO A 153 -10.41 -8.70 17.00
N GLU A 154 -11.10 -9.34 17.96
CA GLU A 154 -10.47 -9.92 19.16
C GLU A 154 -9.50 -11.07 18.82
N VAL A 155 -9.87 -11.93 17.85
CA VAL A 155 -9.03 -13.05 17.41
C VAL A 155 -7.85 -12.51 16.60
N LEU A 156 -8.10 -11.53 15.74
CA LEU A 156 -7.05 -10.88 14.94
C LEU A 156 -6.04 -10.15 15.84
N GLU A 157 -6.48 -9.40 16.85
CA GLU A 157 -5.58 -8.74 17.82
C GLU A 157 -4.69 -9.78 18.54
N GLY A 158 -5.26 -10.91 18.95
CA GLY A 158 -4.50 -12.01 19.57
C GLY A 158 -3.44 -12.62 18.65
N PHE A 159 -3.60 -12.54 17.33
CA PHE A 159 -2.63 -12.95 16.33
C PHE A 159 -1.58 -11.83 16.07
N LEU A 160 -2.02 -10.59 15.90
CA LEU A 160 -1.16 -9.47 15.51
C LEU A 160 -0.21 -9.00 16.61
N GLU A 161 -0.63 -9.00 17.88
CA GLU A 161 0.19 -8.52 19.01
C GLU A 161 1.53 -9.27 19.14
N PRO A 162 1.56 -10.62 19.19
CA PRO A 162 2.82 -11.36 19.23
C PRO A 162 3.71 -11.08 18.00
N MET A 163 3.12 -10.98 16.82
CA MET A 163 3.86 -10.69 15.59
C MET A 163 4.44 -9.28 15.59
N ALA A 164 3.69 -8.30 16.08
CA ALA A 164 4.17 -6.92 16.25
C ALA A 164 5.34 -6.84 17.24
N GLU A 165 5.29 -7.61 18.33
CA GLU A 165 6.41 -7.72 19.29
C GLU A 165 7.66 -8.32 18.63
N GLU A 166 7.50 -9.39 17.85
CA GLU A 166 8.60 -10.01 17.11
C GLU A 166 9.22 -9.05 16.09
N ILE A 167 8.39 -8.36 15.29
CA ILE A 167 8.83 -7.34 14.35
C ILE A 167 9.58 -6.21 15.07
N ARG A 168 9.09 -5.72 16.21
CA ARG A 168 9.76 -4.67 17.01
C ARG A 168 11.11 -5.12 17.54
N ALA A 169 11.23 -6.37 17.97
CA ALA A 169 12.46 -6.95 18.54
C ALA A 169 13.51 -7.28 17.47
N ALA A 170 13.12 -7.56 16.24
CA ALA A 170 13.99 -8.00 15.17
C ALA A 170 14.98 -6.90 14.74
N THR A 171 16.21 -7.28 14.40
CA THR A 171 17.13 -6.41 13.67
C THR A 171 16.74 -6.31 12.19
N PRO A 172 17.29 -5.34 11.42
CA PRO A 172 17.01 -5.27 9.97
C PRO A 172 17.30 -6.59 9.23
N GLU A 173 18.34 -7.31 9.62
CA GLU A 173 18.72 -8.59 9.02
C GLU A 173 17.75 -9.72 9.40
N GLN A 174 17.20 -9.68 10.62
CA GLN A 174 16.26 -10.68 11.15
C GLN A 174 14.84 -10.50 10.58
N ILE A 175 14.49 -9.36 9.99
CA ILE A 175 13.18 -9.18 9.33
C ILE A 175 12.95 -10.23 8.25
N ILE A 176 14.01 -10.69 7.55
CA ILE A 176 13.91 -11.76 6.56
C ILE A 176 13.49 -13.10 7.21
N GLU A 177 13.95 -13.36 8.44
CA GLU A 177 13.60 -14.57 9.20
C GLU A 177 12.15 -14.49 9.69
N VAL A 178 11.74 -13.31 10.20
CA VAL A 178 10.36 -13.05 10.66
C VAL A 178 9.35 -13.26 9.53
N LEU A 179 9.70 -12.88 8.31
CA LEU A 179 8.84 -13.00 7.12
C LEU A 179 9.17 -14.25 6.26
N GLU A 180 9.80 -15.27 6.83
CA GLU A 180 10.39 -16.39 6.06
C GLU A 180 9.38 -17.08 5.12
N SER A 181 8.16 -17.35 5.59
CA SER A 181 7.13 -18.04 4.81
C SER A 181 6.62 -17.22 3.63
N LEU A 182 6.76 -15.90 3.70
CA LEU A 182 6.24 -14.90 2.74
C LEU A 182 7.25 -14.51 1.66
N LEU A 183 8.56 -14.76 1.90
CA LEU A 183 9.65 -14.27 1.04
C LEU A 183 10.24 -15.37 0.15
N PRO A 184 9.91 -15.43 -1.14
CA PRO A 184 10.65 -16.24 -2.10
C PRO A 184 12.08 -15.72 -2.28
N PRO A 185 12.99 -16.52 -2.89
CA PRO A 185 14.40 -16.12 -3.05
C PRO A 185 14.60 -14.75 -3.72
N VAL A 186 13.76 -14.39 -4.69
CA VAL A 186 13.86 -13.11 -5.43
C VAL A 186 13.58 -11.92 -4.50
N ASP A 187 12.65 -12.07 -3.56
CA ASP A 187 12.30 -11.00 -2.60
C ASP A 187 13.37 -10.89 -1.49
N ARG A 188 13.89 -12.02 -1.01
CA ARG A 188 15.03 -12.02 -0.07
C ARG A 188 16.25 -11.31 -0.65
N ALA A 189 16.48 -11.43 -1.95
CA ALA A 189 17.63 -10.83 -2.63
C ALA A 189 17.59 -9.29 -2.63
N VAL A 190 16.40 -8.67 -2.64
CA VAL A 190 16.25 -7.21 -2.62
C VAL A 190 16.12 -6.62 -1.22
N LEU A 191 15.77 -7.43 -0.22
CA LEU A 191 15.62 -6.99 1.18
C LEU A 191 16.96 -7.09 1.93
N THR A 192 17.97 -6.36 1.49
CA THR A 192 19.32 -6.36 2.05
C THR A 192 19.86 -4.97 2.28
N GLY A 193 20.91 -4.83 3.10
CA GLY A 193 21.61 -3.58 3.33
C GLY A 193 20.70 -2.43 3.78
N ASP A 194 20.73 -1.32 3.06
CA ASP A 194 19.95 -0.13 3.44
C ASP A 194 18.44 -0.30 3.20
N ARG A 195 18.02 -1.18 2.27
CA ARG A 195 16.59 -1.52 2.11
C ARG A 195 16.06 -2.33 3.30
N ALA A 196 16.84 -3.25 3.86
CA ALA A 196 16.44 -3.96 5.09
C ALA A 196 16.33 -3.00 6.28
N LYS A 197 17.26 -2.05 6.41
CA LYS A 197 17.18 -0.98 7.43
C LYS A 197 15.96 -0.08 7.23
N HIS A 198 15.63 0.23 5.98
CA HIS A 198 14.44 1.01 5.66
C HIS A 198 13.16 0.24 5.99
N ALA A 199 13.06 -1.03 5.59
CA ALA A 199 11.92 -1.88 5.92
C ALA A 199 11.70 -1.96 7.44
N LYS A 200 12.76 -2.13 8.22
CA LYS A 200 12.69 -2.12 9.68
C LYS A 200 12.15 -0.80 10.21
N ARG A 201 12.65 0.35 9.73
CA ARG A 201 12.13 1.68 10.12
C ARG A 201 10.68 1.88 9.73
N ASN A 202 10.27 1.37 8.56
CA ASN A 202 8.89 1.44 8.11
C ASN A 202 7.94 0.66 9.04
N PHE A 203 8.33 -0.56 9.44
CA PHE A 203 7.59 -1.34 10.44
C PHE A 203 7.57 -0.67 11.82
N GLU A 204 8.69 -0.10 12.29
CA GLU A 204 8.75 0.65 13.54
C GLU A 204 7.81 1.85 13.52
N GLY A 205 7.79 2.59 12.41
CA GLY A 205 6.86 3.70 12.20
C GLY A 205 5.40 3.23 12.18
N ALA A 206 5.11 2.15 11.46
CA ALA A 206 3.78 1.57 11.39
C ALA A 206 3.23 1.16 12.77
N LEU A 207 4.09 0.57 13.61
CA LEU A 207 3.72 0.01 14.91
C LEU A 207 3.97 0.97 16.08
N ALA A 208 4.32 2.24 15.80
CA ALA A 208 4.64 3.23 16.84
C ALA A 208 3.45 3.56 17.74
N SER A 209 2.23 3.56 17.20
CA SER A 209 0.98 3.84 17.90
C SER A 209 0.24 2.57 18.38
N GLY A 210 0.72 1.37 18.03
CA GLY A 210 0.07 0.10 18.32
C GLY A 210 -0.20 -0.72 17.05
N ILE A 211 -1.19 -1.61 17.11
CA ILE A 211 -1.58 -2.49 16.01
C ILE A 211 -2.89 -2.05 15.32
N GLU A 212 -3.50 -0.97 15.79
CA GLU A 212 -4.84 -0.55 15.35
C GLU A 212 -4.93 -0.31 13.85
N GLY A 213 -3.89 0.30 13.27
CA GLY A 213 -3.83 0.52 11.82
C GLY A 213 -3.82 -0.79 11.04
N TRP A 214 -3.01 -1.75 11.48
CA TRP A 214 -2.90 -3.07 10.86
C TRP A 214 -4.20 -3.86 10.98
N ARG A 215 -4.72 -3.99 12.20
CA ARG A 215 -6.02 -4.61 12.46
C ARG A 215 -7.15 -4.04 11.60
N ASP A 216 -7.23 -2.71 11.53
CA ASP A 216 -8.32 -2.03 10.82
C ASP A 216 -8.20 -2.16 9.30
N ASP A 217 -6.98 -2.27 8.75
CA ASP A 217 -6.74 -2.61 7.34
C ASP A 217 -7.23 -4.04 7.03
N ASP A 218 -6.80 -5.03 7.81
CA ASP A 218 -7.17 -6.43 7.59
C ASP A 218 -8.70 -6.61 7.65
N LEU A 219 -9.33 -5.99 8.64
CA LEU A 219 -10.80 -6.01 8.77
C LEU A 219 -11.50 -5.28 7.60
N ALA A 220 -10.88 -4.25 7.03
CA ALA A 220 -11.43 -3.55 5.87
C ALA A 220 -11.29 -4.38 4.59
N PHE A 221 -10.17 -5.09 4.41
CA PHE A 221 -9.93 -5.94 3.24
C PHE A 221 -10.83 -7.15 3.17
N THR A 222 -11.26 -7.71 4.31
CA THR A 222 -12.20 -8.85 4.37
C THR A 222 -13.67 -8.47 4.18
N LYS A 223 -13.96 -7.22 3.84
CA LYS A 223 -15.30 -6.69 3.58
C LYS A 223 -15.37 -6.07 2.19
N HIS A 224 -16.58 -5.68 1.79
CA HIS A 224 -16.75 -4.84 0.61
C HIS A 224 -15.96 -3.53 0.76
N TRP A 225 -15.17 -3.16 -0.25
CA TRP A 225 -14.26 -2.02 -0.19
C TRP A 225 -14.94 -0.65 -0.15
N GLY A 226 -16.26 -0.59 -0.49
CA GLY A 226 -17.05 0.64 -0.52
C GLY A 226 -17.14 1.30 -1.90
N PHE A 227 -16.60 0.65 -2.93
CA PHE A 227 -16.71 1.00 -4.35
C PHE A 227 -16.60 -0.28 -5.20
N GLU A 228 -17.01 -0.21 -6.46
CA GLU A 228 -16.83 -1.28 -7.44
C GLU A 228 -15.61 -1.01 -8.32
N LEU A 229 -14.95 -2.06 -8.85
CA LEU A 229 -13.80 -1.88 -9.75
C LEU A 229 -14.21 -1.17 -11.05
N ASP A 230 -15.47 -1.32 -11.48
CA ASP A 230 -16.03 -0.63 -12.64
C ASP A 230 -16.18 0.90 -12.43
N ASP A 231 -16.13 1.37 -11.18
CA ASP A 231 -16.16 2.80 -10.84
C ASP A 231 -14.79 3.48 -11.09
N ILE A 232 -13.71 2.70 -11.31
CA ILE A 232 -12.39 3.25 -11.60
C ILE A 232 -12.41 3.84 -13.00
N GLY A 233 -12.60 5.17 -13.07
CA GLY A 233 -12.75 5.92 -14.31
C GLY A 233 -11.48 6.56 -14.84
N VAL A 234 -10.31 6.25 -14.30
CA VAL A 234 -9.01 6.83 -14.66
C VAL A 234 -8.06 5.77 -15.23
N PRO A 235 -7.05 6.17 -16.04
CA PRO A 235 -5.99 5.24 -16.45
C PRO A 235 -5.42 4.49 -15.27
N THR A 236 -5.32 3.17 -15.39
CA THR A 236 -4.90 2.30 -14.29
C THR A 236 -3.74 1.42 -14.71
N LEU A 237 -2.67 1.37 -13.90
CA LEU A 237 -1.52 0.48 -14.02
C LEU A 237 -1.60 -0.63 -12.97
N LEU A 238 -1.26 -1.85 -13.36
CA LEU A 238 -1.15 -2.99 -12.46
C LEU A 238 0.16 -3.75 -12.76
N TRP A 239 1.01 -3.90 -11.74
CA TRP A 239 2.16 -4.79 -11.75
C TRP A 239 1.98 -5.94 -10.76
N GLN A 240 2.26 -7.18 -11.20
CA GLN A 240 2.17 -8.37 -10.35
C GLN A 240 3.31 -9.35 -10.64
N GLY A 241 3.93 -9.89 -9.59
CA GLY A 241 4.98 -10.92 -9.69
C GLY A 241 4.39 -12.33 -9.60
N ARG A 242 4.85 -13.26 -10.47
CA ARG A 242 4.41 -14.68 -10.42
C ARG A 242 5.02 -15.46 -9.26
N GLN A 243 6.08 -14.95 -8.65
CA GLN A 243 6.72 -15.60 -7.50
C GLN A 243 6.23 -15.03 -6.16
N ASP A 244 5.22 -14.14 -6.18
CA ASP A 244 4.67 -13.51 -5.00
C ASP A 244 3.94 -14.52 -4.09
N LYS A 245 4.34 -14.58 -2.81
CA LYS A 245 3.74 -15.42 -1.77
C LYS A 245 2.97 -14.61 -0.72
N MET A 246 3.04 -13.29 -0.76
CA MET A 246 2.22 -12.41 0.07
C MET A 246 0.86 -12.18 -0.59
N VAL A 247 0.89 -11.80 -1.87
CA VAL A 247 -0.29 -11.65 -2.73
C VAL A 247 -0.06 -12.46 -4.00
N PRO A 248 -0.56 -13.70 -4.05
CA PRO A 248 -0.30 -14.59 -5.18
C PRO A 248 -0.75 -14.03 -6.53
N PRO A 249 -0.11 -14.44 -7.64
CA PRO A 249 -0.36 -13.89 -8.97
C PRO A 249 -1.82 -13.99 -9.44
N ALA A 250 -2.57 -14.96 -8.92
CA ALA A 250 -4.00 -15.10 -9.20
C ALA A 250 -4.81 -13.83 -8.87
N HIS A 251 -4.41 -13.04 -7.86
CA HIS A 251 -5.05 -11.76 -7.55
C HIS A 251 -4.84 -10.74 -8.66
N GLY A 252 -3.59 -10.55 -9.11
CA GLY A 252 -3.27 -9.62 -10.19
C GLY A 252 -3.89 -10.05 -11.52
N GLU A 253 -3.89 -11.35 -11.83
CA GLU A 253 -4.54 -11.91 -13.03
C GLU A 253 -6.06 -11.68 -12.98
N TRP A 254 -6.70 -11.89 -11.83
CA TRP A 254 -8.11 -11.62 -11.61
C TRP A 254 -8.45 -10.13 -11.78
N LEU A 255 -7.65 -9.23 -11.23
CA LEU A 255 -7.81 -7.77 -11.36
C LEU A 255 -7.59 -7.30 -12.80
N ALA A 256 -6.60 -7.85 -13.50
CA ALA A 256 -6.30 -7.52 -14.90
C ALA A 256 -7.46 -7.81 -15.85
N GLU A 257 -8.29 -8.81 -15.54
CA GLU A 257 -9.48 -9.14 -16.32
C GLU A 257 -10.70 -8.23 -16.02
N ARG A 258 -10.68 -7.49 -14.90
CA ARG A 258 -11.89 -6.84 -14.36
C ARG A 258 -11.80 -5.32 -14.22
N ILE A 259 -10.60 -4.76 -14.05
CA ILE A 259 -10.46 -3.30 -14.03
C ILE A 259 -10.54 -2.77 -15.47
N PRO A 260 -11.50 -1.89 -15.78
CA PRO A 260 -11.69 -1.39 -17.14
C PRO A 260 -10.43 -0.70 -17.68
N GLY A 261 -9.91 -1.17 -18.80
CA GLY A 261 -8.80 -0.53 -19.50
C GLY A 261 -7.46 -0.55 -18.76
N VAL A 262 -7.29 -1.43 -17.77
CA VAL A 262 -6.04 -1.55 -17.02
C VAL A 262 -4.85 -1.92 -17.91
N GLU A 263 -3.73 -1.23 -17.72
CA GLU A 263 -2.43 -1.63 -18.25
C GLU A 263 -1.80 -2.61 -17.26
N ALA A 264 -1.87 -3.91 -17.54
CA ALA A 264 -1.43 -4.96 -16.63
C ALA A 264 -0.12 -5.60 -17.09
N HIS A 265 0.82 -5.72 -16.16
CA HIS A 265 2.12 -6.38 -16.35
C HIS A 265 2.30 -7.49 -15.32
N ILE A 266 2.35 -8.74 -15.79
CA ILE A 266 2.58 -9.92 -14.94
C ILE A 266 3.99 -10.43 -15.21
N SER A 267 4.90 -10.29 -14.24
CA SER A 267 6.31 -10.65 -14.36
C SER A 267 6.58 -12.08 -13.88
N ASP A 268 7.22 -12.89 -14.71
CA ASP A 268 7.65 -14.25 -14.35
C ASP A 268 8.87 -14.26 -13.39
N GLU A 269 9.62 -13.17 -13.34
CA GLU A 269 10.91 -13.07 -12.65
C GLU A 269 10.79 -12.49 -11.23
N ASP A 270 9.68 -11.80 -10.95
CA ASP A 270 9.51 -11.01 -9.72
C ASP A 270 8.56 -11.68 -8.72
N GLY A 271 8.77 -11.40 -7.43
CA GLY A 271 7.86 -11.66 -6.32
C GLY A 271 7.16 -10.38 -5.86
N HIS A 272 6.90 -10.28 -4.56
CA HIS A 272 6.20 -9.15 -3.92
C HIS A 272 7.05 -7.89 -3.80
N LEU A 273 8.25 -8.05 -3.22
CA LEU A 273 9.16 -6.93 -2.98
C LEU A 273 10.03 -6.65 -4.19
N SER A 274 10.48 -7.69 -4.88
CA SER A 274 11.38 -7.56 -6.03
C SER A 274 10.71 -6.83 -7.18
N ILE A 275 9.40 -6.99 -7.40
CA ILE A 275 8.68 -6.25 -8.43
C ILE A 275 8.60 -4.75 -8.09
N ALA A 276 8.29 -4.39 -6.85
CA ALA A 276 8.24 -3.00 -6.42
C ALA A 276 9.61 -2.30 -6.56
N VAL A 277 10.70 -3.02 -6.24
CA VAL A 277 12.07 -2.49 -6.36
C VAL A 277 12.55 -2.46 -7.80
N GLY A 278 12.33 -3.55 -8.53
CA GLY A 278 12.88 -3.74 -9.88
C GLY A 278 12.16 -2.93 -10.96
N ARG A 279 10.88 -2.65 -10.77
CA ARG A 279 10.02 -1.95 -11.74
C ARG A 279 9.70 -0.50 -11.37
N LEU A 280 10.25 0.01 -10.27
CA LEU A 280 9.94 1.34 -9.76
C LEU A 280 10.18 2.45 -10.80
N GLY A 281 11.28 2.34 -11.57
CA GLY A 281 11.57 3.30 -12.64
C GLY A 281 10.49 3.33 -13.71
N GLU A 282 10.01 2.17 -14.16
CA GLU A 282 8.93 2.03 -15.14
C GLU A 282 7.60 2.54 -14.59
N ILE A 283 7.32 2.29 -13.31
CA ILE A 283 6.11 2.76 -12.61
C ILE A 283 6.11 4.29 -12.53
N TYR A 284 7.23 4.91 -12.16
CA TYR A 284 7.32 6.37 -12.12
C TYR A 284 7.35 7.01 -13.52
N ASP A 285 7.95 6.36 -14.53
CA ASP A 285 7.86 6.81 -15.93
C ASP A 285 6.40 6.82 -16.41
N TRP A 286 5.64 5.76 -16.09
CA TRP A 286 4.21 5.70 -16.37
C TRP A 286 3.44 6.82 -15.66
N ALA A 287 3.69 7.01 -14.36
CA ALA A 287 3.03 8.04 -13.56
C ALA A 287 3.31 9.46 -14.08
N ALA A 288 4.57 9.75 -14.45
CA ALA A 288 4.96 11.03 -15.05
C ALA A 288 4.27 11.28 -16.40
N GLY A 289 4.03 10.23 -17.17
CA GLY A 289 3.34 10.29 -18.46
C GLY A 289 1.84 10.63 -18.38
N GLN A 290 1.25 10.68 -17.17
CA GLN A 290 -0.18 10.99 -16.99
C GLN A 290 -0.46 12.50 -16.85
N PHE A 291 0.57 13.33 -16.67
CA PHE A 291 0.43 14.78 -16.52
C PHE A 291 0.57 15.53 -17.83
#